data_00d19c32b3492ce9fed26ff2546ae60b
#
_entry.id   00d19c32b3492ce9fed26ff2546ae60b
#
_cell.length_a   1.000
_cell.length_b   1.000
_cell.length_c   1.000
_cell.angle_alpha   90.00
_cell.angle_beta   90.00
_cell.angle_gamma   90.00
#
_symmetry.space_group_name_H-M   'P 1'
#
loop_
_entity.id
_entity.type
_entity.pdbx_description
1 polymer ?
#
loop_
_entity_poly.entity_id
_entity_poly.type
_entity_poly.pdbx_seq_one_letter_code
_entity_poly.pdbx_strand_id
1 'polypeptide(L)'
;MSITGATAATTGLTVPSAATLNTNTFASATYTPSGPVKYDGVNNITISGLSITAGSGPAISISNAINVHITLCRLVNGTNVDAVGIYLFKCTNVTIDFCYINNVSTGVYASTSTGVYVASNQMLNMRGPAPRGQFVQFNNCYGPGNKILGNRFENVMGQSNPEDAINIYRSNGVSGNPIMIQANWIRGGGPSKSGGGIALGDDGGTYQTASDNVLINPGQYGIAIASGTQMSIVNNQIYGAQAWYTNVGIFAWNQYESSAGCSIITISNNQVNFTAAGGYQNSSWNGGNCGTINGWNNNRWGTPDVNPTVLPSTMITAQ
;
A
#
# COMPACT_ATOMS: atom_id res chain seq x y z
N MET A 1 40.41 10.51 -28.43
CA MET A 1 40.05 9.84 -27.19
C MET A 1 38.62 9.45 -27.32
N SER A 2 38.35 8.20 -27.60
CA SER A 2 36.99 7.70 -27.97
C SER A 2 36.30 7.24 -26.69
N ILE A 3 35.15 7.85 -26.38
CA ILE A 3 34.32 7.42 -25.24
C ILE A 3 33.32 6.38 -25.76
N THR A 4 33.61 5.12 -25.48
CA THR A 4 32.69 4.03 -25.75
C THR A 4 31.52 4.12 -24.73
N GLY A 5 30.30 4.35 -25.23
CA GLY A 5 29.09 4.35 -24.47
C GLY A 5 28.82 2.98 -23.87
N ALA A 6 28.66 2.92 -22.56
CA ALA A 6 28.14 1.75 -21.87
C ALA A 6 26.65 1.60 -22.23
N THR A 7 26.32 0.60 -23.01
CA THR A 7 24.96 0.11 -23.19
C THR A 7 24.46 -0.45 -21.86
N ALA A 8 23.48 0.21 -21.26
CA ALA A 8 22.75 -0.33 -20.11
C ALA A 8 22.10 -1.66 -20.54
N ALA A 9 22.57 -2.75 -19.98
CA ALA A 9 21.90 -4.03 -20.10
C ALA A 9 20.54 -3.92 -19.40
N THR A 10 19.44 -3.91 -20.16
CA THR A 10 18.09 -4.13 -19.65
C THR A 10 17.95 -5.60 -19.29
N THR A 11 18.56 -6.03 -18.19
CA THR A 11 18.15 -7.26 -17.53
C THR A 11 16.74 -6.99 -17.04
N GLY A 12 15.77 -7.79 -17.51
CA GLY A 12 14.39 -7.70 -17.07
C GLY A 12 14.32 -7.77 -15.55
N LEU A 13 14.16 -6.62 -14.91
CA LEU A 13 13.97 -6.53 -13.46
C LEU A 13 12.68 -7.28 -13.14
N THR A 14 12.79 -8.40 -12.46
CA THR A 14 11.62 -9.12 -11.95
C THR A 14 10.89 -8.19 -10.98
N VAL A 15 9.57 -8.03 -11.21
CA VAL A 15 8.72 -7.26 -10.29
C VAL A 15 8.79 -7.92 -8.92
N PRO A 16 9.13 -7.19 -7.84
CA PRO A 16 9.11 -7.72 -6.48
C PRO A 16 7.75 -8.32 -6.15
N SER A 17 7.74 -9.51 -5.55
CA SER A 17 6.53 -10.19 -5.13
C SER A 17 6.63 -10.62 -3.67
N ALA A 18 5.56 -10.42 -2.89
CA ALA A 18 5.49 -10.86 -1.50
C ALA A 18 5.64 -12.40 -1.38
N ALA A 19 5.21 -13.16 -2.39
CA ALA A 19 5.36 -14.61 -2.42
C ALA A 19 6.82 -15.06 -2.48
N THR A 20 7.66 -14.32 -3.18
CA THR A 20 9.09 -14.63 -3.39
C THR A 20 10.03 -13.75 -2.56
N LEU A 21 9.49 -12.98 -1.61
CA LEU A 21 10.29 -12.13 -0.73
C LEU A 21 11.34 -12.95 0.02
N ASN A 22 12.61 -12.60 -0.16
CA ASN A 22 13.71 -13.26 0.55
C ASN A 22 13.71 -12.84 2.02
N THR A 23 13.11 -13.68 2.87
CA THR A 23 13.01 -13.41 4.31
C THR A 23 14.33 -13.56 5.06
N ASN A 24 15.32 -14.23 4.49
CA ASN A 24 16.66 -14.33 5.07
C ASN A 24 17.35 -12.94 5.12
N THR A 25 16.98 -12.02 4.25
CA THR A 25 17.47 -10.64 4.27
C THR A 25 17.18 -9.96 5.61
N PHE A 26 15.99 -10.20 6.20
CA PHE A 26 15.62 -9.66 7.51
C PHE A 26 16.31 -10.42 8.64
N ALA A 27 16.39 -11.74 8.56
CA ALA A 27 16.98 -12.58 9.61
C ALA A 27 18.49 -12.37 9.75
N SER A 28 19.18 -12.02 8.67
CA SER A 28 20.63 -11.74 8.67
C SER A 28 20.98 -10.27 8.93
N ALA A 29 19.98 -9.38 9.00
CA ALA A 29 20.22 -7.96 9.20
C ALA A 29 20.75 -7.66 10.60
N THR A 30 21.81 -6.87 10.66
CA THR A 30 22.34 -6.32 11.91
C THR A 30 21.91 -4.87 12.00
N TYR A 31 21.29 -4.51 13.12
CA TYR A 31 20.75 -3.17 13.33
C TYR A 31 21.58 -2.40 14.36
N THR A 32 21.94 -1.18 14.02
CA THR A 32 22.55 -0.23 14.95
C THR A 32 21.47 0.62 15.61
N PRO A 33 21.36 0.66 16.94
CA PRO A 33 20.44 1.55 17.63
C PRO A 33 20.67 3.01 17.25
N SER A 34 19.59 3.74 16.97
CA SER A 34 19.62 5.16 16.59
C SER A 34 18.38 5.88 17.16
N GLY A 35 18.52 7.17 17.39
CA GLY A 35 17.38 8.07 17.55
C GLY A 35 16.70 8.34 16.20
N PRO A 36 15.57 9.08 16.20
CA PRO A 36 14.89 9.50 15.00
C PRO A 36 15.83 10.25 14.04
N VAL A 37 15.70 9.94 12.74
CA VAL A 37 16.51 10.53 11.66
C VAL A 37 15.70 11.61 10.96
N LYS A 38 16.28 12.79 10.79
CA LYS A 38 15.66 13.90 10.06
C LYS A 38 16.63 14.53 9.08
N TYR A 39 16.22 14.61 7.81
CA TYR A 39 16.95 15.35 6.76
C TYR A 39 16.03 16.29 6.02
N ASP A 40 16.53 17.47 5.68
CA ASP A 40 15.85 18.47 4.86
C ASP A 40 16.81 19.02 3.81
N GLY A 41 16.44 18.94 2.54
CA GLY A 41 17.27 19.42 1.42
C GLY A 41 18.52 18.58 1.12
N VAL A 42 18.66 17.38 1.69
CA VAL A 42 19.83 16.51 1.51
C VAL A 42 19.56 15.47 0.43
N ASN A 43 20.42 15.43 -0.59
CA ASN A 43 20.27 14.55 -1.76
C ASN A 43 21.29 13.40 -1.76
N ASN A 44 21.00 12.32 -2.53
CA ASN A 44 21.88 11.18 -2.75
C ASN A 44 22.31 10.50 -1.45
N ILE A 45 21.33 10.25 -0.55
CA ILE A 45 21.58 9.64 0.76
C ILE A 45 21.07 8.21 0.82
N THR A 46 21.80 7.39 1.57
CA THR A 46 21.35 6.05 1.97
C THR A 46 21.24 5.99 3.49
N ILE A 47 20.09 5.54 3.98
CA ILE A 47 19.82 5.29 5.40
C ILE A 47 19.64 3.78 5.53
N SER A 48 20.56 3.11 6.22
CA SER A 48 20.59 1.65 6.26
C SER A 48 21.00 1.09 7.61
N GLY A 49 20.45 -0.08 7.96
CA GLY A 49 20.86 -0.85 9.13
C GLY A 49 20.55 -0.20 10.48
N LEU A 50 19.56 0.68 10.56
CA LEU A 50 19.21 1.37 11.80
C LEU A 50 18.02 0.70 12.50
N SER A 51 18.10 0.64 13.85
CA SER A 51 16.97 0.33 14.73
C SER A 51 16.51 1.61 15.43
N ILE A 52 15.32 2.08 15.11
CA ILE A 52 14.80 3.37 15.59
C ILE A 52 13.46 3.15 16.32
N THR A 53 13.34 3.73 17.50
CA THR A 53 12.06 3.89 18.20
C THR A 53 11.46 5.24 17.81
N ALA A 54 10.28 5.23 17.17
CA ALA A 54 9.64 6.43 16.62
C ALA A 54 9.25 7.47 17.69
N GLY A 55 8.85 7.02 18.88
CA GLY A 55 8.40 7.94 19.93
C GLY A 55 7.14 8.71 19.52
N SER A 56 7.14 10.03 19.68
CA SER A 56 6.00 10.91 19.39
C SER A 56 6.01 11.49 17.97
N GLY A 57 7.10 11.39 17.24
CA GLY A 57 7.24 11.84 15.85
C GLY A 57 7.69 10.73 14.92
N PRO A 58 7.93 11.02 13.63
CA PRO A 58 8.41 10.03 12.67
C PRO A 58 9.75 9.42 13.09
N ALA A 59 9.90 8.11 12.85
CA ALA A 59 11.21 7.46 13.03
C ALA A 59 12.23 7.98 12.01
N ILE A 60 11.80 8.13 10.74
CA ILE A 60 12.59 8.75 9.67
C ILE A 60 11.71 9.83 9.02
N SER A 61 12.24 11.05 8.94
CA SER A 61 11.58 12.20 8.30
C SER A 61 12.50 12.82 7.26
N ILE A 62 12.07 12.80 6.00
CA ILE A 62 12.84 13.34 4.86
C ILE A 62 12.01 14.38 4.15
N SER A 63 12.58 15.57 3.93
CA SER A 63 11.92 16.66 3.22
C SER A 63 12.83 17.24 2.14
N ASN A 64 12.23 17.70 1.03
CA ASN A 64 12.90 18.43 -0.05
C ASN A 64 14.17 17.72 -0.57
N ALA A 65 14.14 16.39 -0.70
CA ALA A 65 15.30 15.56 -1.01
C ALA A 65 15.12 14.80 -2.33
N ILE A 66 16.23 14.50 -2.99
CA ILE A 66 16.27 13.75 -4.24
C ILE A 66 17.25 12.56 -4.10
N ASN A 67 16.87 11.40 -4.67
CA ASN A 67 17.67 10.17 -4.65
C ASN A 67 17.95 9.69 -3.22
N VAL A 68 16.92 9.24 -2.53
CA VAL A 68 17.01 8.71 -1.17
C VAL A 68 16.78 7.20 -1.19
N HIS A 69 17.65 6.44 -0.54
CA HIS A 69 17.45 5.02 -0.31
C HIS A 69 17.36 4.71 1.18
N ILE A 70 16.22 4.20 1.63
CA ILE A 70 16.00 3.75 3.01
C ILE A 70 15.87 2.23 2.96
N THR A 71 16.83 1.53 3.54
CA THR A 71 16.90 0.07 3.42
C THR A 71 17.33 -0.59 4.71
N LEU A 72 16.89 -1.84 4.94
CA LEU A 72 17.30 -2.64 6.09
C LEU A 72 17.16 -1.88 7.43
N CYS A 73 16.10 -1.10 7.60
CA CYS A 73 15.82 -0.39 8.85
C CYS A 73 14.71 -1.09 9.65
N ARG A 74 14.83 -1.04 10.97
CA ARG A 74 13.84 -1.52 11.93
C ARG A 74 13.23 -0.32 12.66
N LEU A 75 11.95 -0.03 12.39
CA LEU A 75 11.26 1.16 12.90
C LEU A 75 10.07 0.72 13.75
N VAL A 76 10.03 1.11 15.00
CA VAL A 76 9.07 0.54 15.96
C VAL A 76 8.52 1.57 16.97
N ASN A 77 7.39 1.22 17.60
CA ASN A 77 6.85 1.83 18.81
C ASN A 77 6.53 3.32 18.73
N GLY A 78 5.68 3.68 17.75
CA GLY A 78 5.07 5.01 17.71
C GLY A 78 4.08 5.22 18.87
N THR A 79 4.00 6.42 19.41
CA THR A 79 3.18 6.72 20.59
C THR A 79 1.92 7.54 20.31
N ASN A 80 1.84 8.24 19.19
CA ASN A 80 0.67 9.05 18.80
C ASN A 80 0.48 9.08 17.27
N VAL A 81 -0.48 9.88 16.79
CA VAL A 81 -0.84 10.01 15.37
C VAL A 81 0.31 10.46 14.47
N ASP A 82 1.24 11.25 14.99
CA ASP A 82 2.38 11.76 14.21
C ASP A 82 3.60 10.82 14.24
N ALA A 83 3.52 9.73 15.01
CA ALA A 83 4.56 8.71 15.11
C ALA A 83 4.56 7.78 13.87
N VAL A 84 4.76 8.36 12.70
CA VAL A 84 4.88 7.66 11.41
C VAL A 84 6.21 6.92 11.34
N GLY A 85 6.26 5.75 10.73
CA GLY A 85 7.53 5.05 10.50
C GLY A 85 8.46 5.86 9.61
N ILE A 86 8.03 6.14 8.37
CA ILE A 86 8.78 6.96 7.40
C ILE A 86 7.86 8.06 6.86
N TYR A 87 8.24 9.30 7.08
CA TYR A 87 7.56 10.48 6.55
C TYR A 87 8.38 11.11 5.43
N LEU A 88 7.76 11.30 4.26
CA LEU A 88 8.36 11.95 3.09
C LEU A 88 7.55 13.19 2.72
N PHE A 89 8.22 14.32 2.51
CA PHE A 89 7.59 15.55 2.06
C PHE A 89 8.39 16.21 0.93
N LYS A 90 7.75 16.40 -0.24
CA LYS A 90 8.39 17.02 -1.42
C LYS A 90 9.70 16.31 -1.83
N CYS A 91 9.69 14.98 -1.79
CA CYS A 91 10.83 14.18 -2.19
C CYS A 91 10.68 13.63 -3.62
N THR A 92 11.80 13.40 -4.28
CA THR A 92 11.83 12.81 -5.62
C THR A 92 12.80 11.63 -5.66
N ASN A 93 12.37 10.52 -6.30
CA ASN A 93 13.16 9.30 -6.43
C ASN A 93 13.60 8.74 -5.07
N VAL A 94 12.64 8.20 -4.32
CA VAL A 94 12.86 7.60 -3.01
C VAL A 94 12.58 6.10 -3.09
N THR A 95 13.54 5.29 -2.69
CA THR A 95 13.37 3.83 -2.54
C THR A 95 13.32 3.47 -1.06
N ILE A 96 12.32 2.68 -0.68
CA ILE A 96 12.16 2.13 0.67
C ILE A 96 12.02 0.63 0.52
N ASP A 97 13.04 -0.12 0.92
CA ASP A 97 13.02 -1.58 0.78
C ASP A 97 13.62 -2.32 1.99
N PHE A 98 13.24 -3.57 2.13
CA PHE A 98 13.71 -4.47 3.18
C PHE A 98 13.66 -3.90 4.60
N CYS A 99 12.74 -2.96 4.84
CA CYS A 99 12.51 -2.41 6.16
C CYS A 99 11.47 -3.24 6.93
N TYR A 100 11.68 -3.38 8.24
CA TYR A 100 10.68 -3.86 9.17
C TYR A 100 10.08 -2.69 9.94
N ILE A 101 8.76 -2.50 9.81
CA ILE A 101 8.06 -1.38 10.47
C ILE A 101 6.93 -1.95 11.32
N ASN A 102 6.94 -1.64 12.61
CA ASN A 102 5.98 -2.22 13.54
C ASN A 102 5.47 -1.19 14.55
N ASN A 103 4.16 -1.24 14.79
CA ASN A 103 3.52 -0.54 15.89
C ASN A 103 3.73 0.98 15.83
N VAL A 104 3.71 1.55 14.63
CA VAL A 104 3.72 2.99 14.35
C VAL A 104 2.33 3.44 13.91
N SER A 105 2.08 4.74 13.83
CA SER A 105 0.76 5.25 13.43
C SER A 105 0.42 4.90 11.98
N THR A 106 1.33 5.16 11.06
CA THR A 106 1.31 4.81 9.63
C THR A 106 2.71 4.34 9.25
N GLY A 107 2.85 3.31 8.44
CA GLY A 107 4.15 2.76 8.05
C GLY A 107 4.97 3.74 7.22
N VAL A 108 4.50 4.06 6.01
CA VAL A 108 5.09 5.06 5.10
C VAL A 108 4.04 6.08 4.74
N TYR A 109 4.30 7.34 5.01
CA TYR A 109 3.46 8.46 4.60
C TYR A 109 4.26 9.38 3.66
N ALA A 110 3.93 9.36 2.38
CA ALA A 110 4.54 10.23 1.39
C ALA A 110 3.56 11.35 1.00
N SER A 111 4.00 12.59 1.12
CA SER A 111 3.22 13.78 0.75
C SER A 111 3.94 14.60 -0.29
N THR A 112 3.21 15.01 -1.33
CA THR A 112 3.68 15.91 -2.39
C THR A 112 5.01 15.43 -3.02
N SER A 113 5.14 14.11 -3.18
CA SER A 113 6.38 13.46 -3.61
C SER A 113 6.19 12.74 -4.95
N THR A 114 7.29 12.44 -5.63
CA THR A 114 7.29 11.78 -6.95
C THR A 114 8.33 10.65 -6.98
N GLY A 115 7.99 9.54 -7.65
CA GLY A 115 8.93 8.41 -7.78
C GLY A 115 9.21 7.73 -6.44
N VAL A 116 8.18 7.56 -5.61
CA VAL A 116 8.29 6.86 -4.33
C VAL A 116 8.06 5.37 -4.55
N TYR A 117 9.08 4.59 -4.32
CA TYR A 117 9.12 3.15 -4.51
C TYR A 117 9.20 2.43 -3.15
N VAL A 118 8.11 1.78 -2.75
CA VAL A 118 8.00 1.04 -1.49
C VAL A 118 7.91 -0.44 -1.80
N ALA A 119 8.97 -1.20 -1.61
CA ALA A 119 9.00 -2.59 -2.04
C ALA A 119 9.70 -3.54 -1.07
N SER A 120 9.25 -4.79 -1.04
CA SER A 120 9.90 -5.86 -0.26
C SER A 120 10.02 -5.57 1.24
N ASN A 121 9.12 -4.78 1.80
CA ASN A 121 9.09 -4.48 3.23
C ASN A 121 8.17 -5.46 3.98
N GLN A 122 8.39 -5.57 5.27
CA GLN A 122 7.47 -6.22 6.21
C GLN A 122 6.94 -5.19 7.21
N MET A 123 5.62 -5.07 7.32
CA MET A 123 5.00 -4.11 8.24
C MET A 123 3.93 -4.80 9.09
N LEU A 124 3.93 -4.50 10.37
CA LEU A 124 3.07 -5.13 11.37
C LEU A 124 2.38 -4.07 12.25
N ASN A 125 1.06 -4.21 12.43
CA ASN A 125 0.26 -3.47 13.41
C ASN A 125 0.35 -1.94 13.29
N MET A 126 -0.30 -1.39 12.28
CA MET A 126 -0.47 0.07 12.19
C MET A 126 -1.48 0.54 13.25
N ARG A 127 -1.08 1.52 14.05
CA ARG A 127 -1.84 1.93 15.22
C ARG A 127 -2.87 3.02 14.99
N GLY A 128 -2.81 3.73 13.85
CA GLY A 128 -3.67 4.88 13.68
C GLY A 128 -3.47 5.93 14.79
N PRO A 129 -4.50 6.55 15.33
CA PRO A 129 -5.90 6.48 14.86
C PRO A 129 -6.11 7.23 13.53
N ALA A 130 -7.33 7.11 12.98
CA ALA A 130 -7.70 7.91 11.81
C ALA A 130 -7.32 9.40 12.01
N PRO A 131 -6.80 10.06 10.97
CA PRO A 131 -6.66 9.68 9.56
C PRO A 131 -5.40 8.83 9.25
N ARG A 132 -4.71 8.32 10.27
CA ARG A 132 -3.57 7.39 10.15
C ARG A 132 -4.04 5.94 10.28
N GLY A 133 -3.12 4.99 10.08
CA GLY A 133 -3.41 3.56 10.18
C GLY A 133 -3.03 2.78 8.93
N GLN A 134 -2.51 3.44 7.90
CA GLN A 134 -2.12 2.80 6.65
C GLN A 134 -0.72 2.18 6.77
N PHE A 135 -0.50 1.06 6.09
CA PHE A 135 0.87 0.61 5.84
C PHE A 135 1.60 1.58 4.92
N VAL A 136 0.91 2.03 3.85
CA VAL A 136 1.43 3.05 2.92
C VAL A 136 0.31 4.02 2.55
N GLN A 137 0.60 5.31 2.67
CA GLN A 137 -0.25 6.38 2.14
C GLN A 137 0.53 7.28 1.20
N PHE A 138 -0.01 7.46 -0.02
CA PHE A 138 0.41 8.50 -0.95
C PHE A 138 -0.60 9.63 -0.92
N ASN A 139 -0.16 10.83 -0.55
CA ASN A 139 -0.98 12.01 -0.41
C ASN A 139 -0.45 13.10 -1.35
N ASN A 140 -1.23 13.47 -2.38
CA ASN A 140 -0.78 14.40 -3.41
C ASN A 140 0.57 14.00 -4.04
N CYS A 141 0.76 12.71 -4.31
CA CYS A 141 1.93 12.20 -5.02
C CYS A 141 1.66 12.19 -6.52
N TYR A 142 2.53 12.76 -7.31
CA TYR A 142 2.33 12.95 -8.73
C TYR A 142 3.46 12.36 -9.56
N GLY A 143 3.18 12.11 -10.85
CA GLY A 143 4.17 11.72 -11.83
C GLY A 143 4.51 10.23 -11.84
N PRO A 144 5.52 9.83 -12.62
CA PRO A 144 5.89 8.43 -12.79
C PRO A 144 6.66 7.89 -11.60
N GLY A 145 6.71 6.56 -11.49
CA GLY A 145 7.59 5.86 -10.56
C GLY A 145 7.05 5.66 -9.15
N ASN A 146 5.84 6.13 -8.84
CA ASN A 146 5.19 5.84 -7.56
C ASN A 146 4.69 4.39 -7.54
N LYS A 147 5.25 3.54 -6.67
CA LYS A 147 4.98 2.09 -6.67
C LYS A 147 5.01 1.51 -5.26
N ILE A 148 4.13 0.54 -5.00
CA ILE A 148 4.05 -0.25 -3.76
C ILE A 148 4.04 -1.72 -4.18
N LEU A 149 5.20 -2.41 -4.10
CA LEU A 149 5.39 -3.70 -4.73
C LEU A 149 5.92 -4.77 -3.77
N GLY A 150 5.28 -5.94 -3.77
CA GLY A 150 5.84 -7.13 -3.13
C GLY A 150 6.07 -7.03 -1.62
N ASN A 151 5.30 -6.22 -0.93
CA ASN A 151 5.39 -6.07 0.52
C ASN A 151 4.52 -7.11 1.25
N ARG A 152 4.85 -7.38 2.51
CA ARG A 152 4.01 -8.16 3.43
C ARG A 152 3.48 -7.26 4.54
N PHE A 153 2.17 -7.16 4.64
CA PHE A 153 1.46 -6.28 5.56
C PHE A 153 0.50 -7.09 6.44
N GLU A 154 0.59 -6.95 7.75
CA GLU A 154 -0.28 -7.66 8.68
C GLU A 154 -0.74 -6.76 9.83
N ASN A 155 -2.04 -6.70 10.05
CA ASN A 155 -2.66 -6.08 11.22
C ASN A 155 -3.35 -7.14 12.06
N VAL A 156 -2.96 -7.26 13.31
CA VAL A 156 -3.56 -8.18 14.26
C VAL A 156 -4.68 -7.44 15.01
N MET A 157 -5.89 -8.01 14.98
CA MET A 157 -7.05 -7.45 15.69
C MET A 157 -6.75 -7.24 17.17
N GLY A 158 -7.04 -6.05 17.67
CA GLY A 158 -6.76 -5.65 19.06
C GLY A 158 -5.33 -5.16 19.32
N GLN A 159 -4.40 -5.36 18.38
CA GLN A 159 -3.03 -4.81 18.44
C GLN A 159 -2.79 -3.67 17.47
N SER A 160 -3.72 -3.46 16.58
CA SER A 160 -3.70 -2.43 15.53
C SER A 160 -5.01 -1.65 15.54
N ASN A 161 -4.99 -0.47 14.94
CA ASN A 161 -6.18 0.35 14.69
C ASN A 161 -6.08 0.94 13.29
N PRO A 162 -6.09 0.08 12.25
CA PRO A 162 -5.90 0.52 10.88
C PRO A 162 -7.13 1.28 10.36
N GLU A 163 -6.87 2.17 9.41
CA GLU A 163 -7.85 2.68 8.47
C GLU A 163 -7.72 1.86 7.17
N ASP A 164 -7.43 2.44 6.01
CA ASP A 164 -7.07 1.66 4.83
C ASP A 164 -5.70 1.01 4.97
N ALA A 165 -5.51 -0.19 4.49
CA ALA A 165 -4.16 -0.78 4.44
C ALA A 165 -3.24 0.02 3.50
N ILE A 166 -3.74 0.40 2.31
CA ILE A 166 -3.06 1.28 1.36
C ILE A 166 -4.05 2.34 0.89
N ASN A 167 -3.67 3.62 0.96
CA ASN A 167 -4.50 4.73 0.53
C ASN A 167 -3.77 5.62 -0.48
N ILE A 168 -4.43 5.91 -1.61
CA ILE A 168 -3.92 6.78 -2.69
C ILE A 168 -4.82 8.01 -2.78
N TYR A 169 -4.51 9.02 -1.95
CA TYR A 169 -5.28 10.24 -1.82
C TYR A 169 -4.81 11.31 -2.79
N ARG A 170 -5.71 11.86 -3.62
CA ARG A 170 -5.45 12.97 -4.57
C ARG A 170 -4.15 12.82 -5.37
N SER A 171 -3.81 11.61 -5.78
CA SER A 171 -2.52 11.30 -6.38
C SER A 171 -2.66 10.86 -7.84
N ASN A 172 -1.70 11.24 -8.68
CA ASN A 172 -1.75 11.00 -10.12
C ASN A 172 -0.51 10.23 -10.60
N GLY A 173 -0.74 9.07 -11.19
CA GLY A 173 0.21 8.46 -12.10
C GLY A 173 0.19 9.16 -13.47
N VAL A 174 0.87 8.58 -14.44
CA VAL A 174 0.86 9.05 -15.83
C VAL A 174 0.57 7.89 -16.79
N SER A 175 0.15 8.21 -18.00
CA SER A 175 -0.04 7.19 -19.05
C SER A 175 1.24 6.37 -19.25
N GLY A 176 1.10 5.05 -19.28
CA GLY A 176 2.24 4.12 -19.40
C GLY A 176 3.07 3.93 -18.12
N ASN A 177 2.87 4.74 -17.07
CA ASN A 177 3.52 4.58 -15.77
C ASN A 177 2.56 4.97 -14.63
N PRO A 178 1.52 4.17 -14.38
CA PRO A 178 0.55 4.44 -13.33
C PRO A 178 1.18 4.33 -11.94
N ILE A 179 0.49 4.86 -10.93
CA ILE A 179 0.75 4.46 -9.54
C ILE A 179 0.40 2.99 -9.45
N MET A 180 1.39 2.15 -9.13
CA MET A 180 1.23 0.70 -9.14
C MET A 180 1.25 0.12 -7.73
N ILE A 181 0.18 -0.58 -7.37
CA ILE A 181 0.09 -1.38 -6.13
C ILE A 181 0.03 -2.84 -6.58
N GLN A 182 1.15 -3.58 -6.48
CA GLN A 182 1.23 -4.90 -7.11
C GLN A 182 1.90 -5.95 -6.24
N ALA A 183 1.37 -7.18 -6.34
CA ALA A 183 1.94 -8.38 -5.75
C ALA A 183 2.21 -8.28 -4.24
N ASN A 184 1.43 -7.46 -3.51
CA ASN A 184 1.50 -7.35 -2.06
C ASN A 184 0.62 -8.41 -1.39
N TRP A 185 1.03 -8.85 -0.21
CA TRP A 185 0.22 -9.62 0.71
C TRP A 185 -0.27 -8.75 1.84
N ILE A 186 -1.59 -8.73 2.05
CA ILE A 186 -2.26 -7.91 3.07
C ILE A 186 -3.15 -8.82 3.92
N ARG A 187 -2.91 -8.87 5.21
CA ARG A 187 -3.79 -9.57 6.16
C ARG A 187 -4.22 -8.63 7.28
N GLY A 188 -5.51 -8.69 7.60
CA GLY A 188 -6.09 -7.97 8.73
C GLY A 188 -6.40 -6.52 8.42
N GLY A 189 -7.55 -6.09 8.93
CA GLY A 189 -8.09 -4.74 8.89
C GLY A 189 -9.25 -4.63 9.86
N GLY A 190 -9.79 -3.43 10.00
CA GLY A 190 -10.81 -3.16 11.00
C GLY A 190 -10.22 -2.88 12.40
N PRO A 191 -11.05 -2.44 13.33
CA PRO A 191 -12.51 -2.39 13.28
C PRO A 191 -13.11 -1.12 12.66
N SER A 192 -12.37 -0.34 11.87
CA SER A 192 -12.90 0.86 11.21
C SER A 192 -14.11 0.53 10.34
N LYS A 193 -15.12 1.42 10.35
CA LYS A 193 -16.26 1.34 9.47
C LYS A 193 -16.07 2.11 8.14
N SER A 194 -14.92 2.73 7.96
CA SER A 194 -14.55 3.49 6.77
C SER A 194 -13.32 2.93 6.07
N GLY A 195 -12.44 2.27 6.81
CA GLY A 195 -11.18 1.74 6.30
C GLY A 195 -11.26 0.29 5.81
N GLY A 196 -10.43 -0.02 4.82
CA GLY A 196 -10.38 -1.33 4.20
C GLY A 196 -9.00 -1.72 3.69
N GLY A 197 -8.96 -2.47 2.60
CA GLY A 197 -7.72 -2.94 2.02
C GLY A 197 -6.99 -1.85 1.22
N ILE A 198 -7.38 -1.64 -0.04
CA ILE A 198 -6.72 -0.68 -0.94
C ILE A 198 -7.75 0.34 -1.42
N ALA A 199 -7.51 1.63 -1.17
CA ALA A 199 -8.30 2.74 -1.67
C ALA A 199 -7.60 3.42 -2.85
N LEU A 200 -8.20 3.31 -4.05
CA LEU A 200 -7.81 4.04 -5.25
C LEU A 200 -8.74 5.23 -5.44
N GLY A 201 -8.21 6.36 -5.90
CA GLY A 201 -9.00 7.54 -6.23
C GLY A 201 -9.66 8.18 -5.02
N ASP A 202 -9.05 8.12 -3.85
CA ASP A 202 -9.53 8.82 -2.66
C ASP A 202 -9.43 10.32 -2.88
N ASP A 203 -10.58 10.95 -3.05
CA ASP A 203 -10.79 12.34 -3.48
C ASP A 203 -10.06 12.69 -4.81
N GLY A 204 -10.19 11.80 -5.79
CA GLY A 204 -9.68 12.00 -7.15
C GLY A 204 -8.37 11.29 -7.46
N GLY A 205 -7.81 11.67 -8.59
CA GLY A 205 -6.56 11.12 -9.09
C GLY A 205 -6.70 10.44 -10.44
N THR A 206 -5.57 10.06 -11.01
CA THR A 206 -5.51 9.44 -12.33
C THR A 206 -4.45 8.35 -12.42
N TYR A 207 -4.67 7.37 -13.31
CA TYR A 207 -3.70 6.30 -13.60
C TYR A 207 -3.21 5.60 -12.33
N GLN A 208 -4.13 4.92 -11.63
CA GLN A 208 -3.81 4.09 -10.46
C GLN A 208 -4.22 2.65 -10.73
N THR A 209 -3.36 1.71 -10.38
CA THR A 209 -3.59 0.28 -10.63
C THR A 209 -3.28 -0.55 -9.40
N ALA A 210 -4.25 -1.38 -8.98
CA ALA A 210 -4.06 -2.45 -8.00
C ALA A 210 -4.10 -3.79 -8.72
N SER A 211 -2.97 -4.52 -8.75
CA SER A 211 -2.89 -5.79 -9.46
C SER A 211 -2.16 -6.89 -8.68
N ASP A 212 -2.58 -8.12 -8.89
CA ASP A 212 -1.90 -9.31 -8.36
C ASP A 212 -1.72 -9.31 -6.82
N ASN A 213 -2.51 -8.52 -6.10
CA ASN A 213 -2.45 -8.49 -4.64
C ASN A 213 -3.32 -9.61 -4.04
N VAL A 214 -2.93 -10.08 -2.85
CA VAL A 214 -3.70 -11.04 -2.06
C VAL A 214 -4.10 -10.41 -0.74
N LEU A 215 -5.41 -10.30 -0.50
CA LEU A 215 -5.97 -9.66 0.68
C LEU A 215 -6.83 -10.65 1.49
N ILE A 216 -6.55 -10.79 2.78
CA ILE A 216 -7.30 -11.62 3.72
C ILE A 216 -7.82 -10.78 4.87
N ASN A 217 -9.14 -10.71 5.03
CA ASN A 217 -9.84 -9.93 6.07
C ASN A 217 -9.37 -8.47 6.11
N PRO A 218 -9.39 -7.75 4.99
CA PRO A 218 -8.74 -6.44 4.85
C PRO A 218 -9.47 -5.29 5.58
N GLY A 219 -10.61 -5.52 6.19
CA GLY A 219 -11.42 -4.50 6.89
C GLY A 219 -12.82 -4.39 6.32
N GLN A 220 -13.35 -3.17 6.22
CA GLN A 220 -14.70 -2.92 5.72
C GLN A 220 -14.86 -3.39 4.26
N TYR A 221 -13.85 -3.17 3.44
CA TYR A 221 -13.83 -3.57 2.03
C TYR A 221 -12.48 -4.16 1.63
N GLY A 222 -12.46 -4.82 0.48
CA GLY A 222 -11.22 -5.32 -0.12
C GLY A 222 -10.47 -4.23 -0.90
N ILE A 223 -10.94 -3.90 -2.11
CA ILE A 223 -10.32 -2.85 -2.94
C ILE A 223 -11.42 -1.91 -3.46
N ALA A 224 -11.19 -0.61 -3.32
CA ALA A 224 -12.11 0.45 -3.70
C ALA A 224 -11.58 1.29 -4.87
N ILE A 225 -12.48 1.71 -5.76
CA ILE A 225 -12.33 2.91 -6.57
C ILE A 225 -13.33 3.92 -6.03
N ALA A 226 -12.84 4.91 -5.28
CA ALA A 226 -13.68 5.91 -4.61
C ALA A 226 -13.98 7.12 -5.50
N SER A 227 -13.20 7.34 -6.56
CA SER A 227 -13.36 8.32 -7.62
C SER A 227 -12.19 8.21 -8.62
N GLY A 228 -11.98 9.22 -9.47
CA GLY A 228 -10.81 9.36 -10.34
C GLY A 228 -11.00 8.73 -11.73
N THR A 229 -9.99 8.87 -12.57
CA THR A 229 -10.04 8.37 -13.95
C THR A 229 -8.84 7.52 -14.32
N GLN A 230 -8.99 6.58 -15.28
CA GLN A 230 -7.93 5.63 -15.63
C GLN A 230 -7.51 4.73 -14.43
N MET A 231 -8.53 4.21 -13.71
CA MET A 231 -8.32 3.34 -12.55
C MET A 231 -8.44 1.87 -12.94
N SER A 232 -7.60 1.02 -12.36
CA SER A 232 -7.63 -0.42 -12.66
C SER A 232 -7.50 -1.29 -11.40
N ILE A 233 -8.34 -2.34 -11.31
CA ILE A 233 -8.27 -3.40 -10.30
C ILE A 233 -8.24 -4.73 -11.08
N VAL A 234 -7.08 -5.40 -11.13
CA VAL A 234 -6.93 -6.57 -11.99
C VAL A 234 -6.17 -7.71 -11.30
N ASN A 235 -6.61 -8.96 -11.51
CA ASN A 235 -5.95 -10.19 -11.05
C ASN A 235 -5.76 -10.30 -9.51
N ASN A 236 -6.53 -9.59 -8.69
CA ASN A 236 -6.38 -9.68 -7.24
C ASN A 236 -7.18 -10.87 -6.66
N GLN A 237 -6.73 -11.37 -5.51
CA GLN A 237 -7.43 -12.36 -4.71
C GLN A 237 -7.85 -11.71 -3.38
N ILE A 238 -9.15 -11.76 -3.07
CA ILE A 238 -9.70 -11.09 -1.88
C ILE A 238 -10.62 -12.05 -1.12
N TYR A 239 -10.30 -12.29 0.14
CA TYR A 239 -11.15 -12.99 1.09
C TYR A 239 -11.54 -12.08 2.25
N GLY A 240 -12.82 -12.03 2.60
CA GLY A 240 -13.33 -11.35 3.78
C GLY A 240 -14.33 -12.21 4.53
N ALA A 241 -13.97 -12.64 5.73
CA ALA A 241 -14.92 -13.27 6.64
C ALA A 241 -15.88 -12.24 7.22
N GLN A 242 -17.09 -12.69 7.59
CA GLN A 242 -18.05 -11.85 8.27
C GLN A 242 -17.47 -11.25 9.55
N ALA A 243 -17.57 -9.94 9.67
CA ALA A 243 -17.31 -9.18 10.89
C ALA A 243 -18.33 -8.03 10.97
N TRP A 244 -18.54 -7.43 12.14
CA TRP A 244 -19.55 -6.39 12.32
C TRP A 244 -19.29 -5.11 11.50
N TYR A 245 -18.09 -4.94 10.96
CA TYR A 245 -17.68 -3.81 10.12
C TYR A 245 -17.57 -4.16 8.63
N THR A 246 -17.63 -5.42 8.23
CA THR A 246 -17.41 -5.83 6.83
C THR A 246 -18.58 -5.41 5.93
N ASN A 247 -18.27 -4.97 4.71
CA ASN A 247 -19.24 -4.51 3.74
C ASN A 247 -19.10 -5.22 2.38
N VAL A 248 -18.02 -4.98 1.61
CA VAL A 248 -17.93 -5.41 0.22
C VAL A 248 -16.49 -5.79 -0.20
N GLY A 249 -16.35 -6.75 -1.10
CA GLY A 249 -15.05 -7.18 -1.62
C GLY A 249 -14.39 -6.13 -2.53
N ILE A 250 -15.02 -5.81 -3.66
CA ILE A 250 -14.56 -4.74 -4.58
C ILE A 250 -15.74 -3.80 -4.85
N PHE A 251 -15.47 -2.50 -4.83
CA PHE A 251 -16.46 -1.54 -5.30
C PHE A 251 -15.87 -0.46 -6.22
N ALA A 252 -16.75 0.11 -7.05
CA ALA A 252 -16.51 1.34 -7.80
C ALA A 252 -17.71 2.29 -7.59
N TRP A 253 -17.43 3.38 -6.91
CA TRP A 253 -18.44 4.39 -6.61
C TRP A 253 -17.81 5.74 -6.40
N ASN A 254 -18.23 6.74 -7.19
CA ASN A 254 -17.74 8.11 -6.97
C ASN A 254 -18.32 8.70 -5.69
N GLN A 255 -17.54 8.70 -4.64
CA GLN A 255 -17.88 9.28 -3.35
C GLN A 255 -17.67 10.81 -3.34
N TYR A 256 -17.02 11.35 -4.35
CA TYR A 256 -16.54 12.74 -4.42
C TYR A 256 -17.11 13.47 -5.64
N GLU A 257 -18.39 13.28 -5.95
CA GLU A 257 -19.03 13.84 -7.14
C GLU A 257 -18.88 15.36 -7.28
N SER A 258 -18.76 16.08 -6.16
CA SER A 258 -18.59 17.53 -6.16
C SER A 258 -17.16 18.00 -6.45
N SER A 259 -16.15 17.15 -6.30
CA SER A 259 -14.73 17.51 -6.40
C SER A 259 -13.95 16.66 -7.41
N ALA A 260 -14.43 15.47 -7.72
CA ALA A 260 -13.71 14.53 -8.61
C ALA A 260 -14.66 13.78 -9.54
N GLY A 261 -14.20 13.51 -10.76
CA GLY A 261 -14.88 12.61 -11.68
C GLY A 261 -14.57 11.14 -11.39
N CYS A 262 -15.37 10.22 -12.00
CA CYS A 262 -15.08 8.79 -11.99
C CYS A 262 -15.34 8.22 -13.39
N SER A 263 -14.30 7.76 -14.08
CA SER A 263 -14.42 7.29 -15.47
C SER A 263 -13.23 6.45 -15.95
N ILE A 264 -13.43 5.72 -17.04
CA ILE A 264 -12.39 4.88 -17.66
C ILE A 264 -11.87 3.86 -16.65
N ILE A 265 -12.79 3.08 -16.10
CA ILE A 265 -12.53 2.10 -15.06
C ILE A 265 -12.35 0.72 -15.67
N THR A 266 -11.36 -0.03 -15.18
CA THR A 266 -11.17 -1.46 -15.50
C THR A 266 -11.15 -2.27 -14.21
N ILE A 267 -12.06 -3.26 -14.11
CA ILE A 267 -12.08 -4.24 -13.01
C ILE A 267 -12.23 -5.61 -13.64
N SER A 268 -11.16 -6.41 -13.66
CA SER A 268 -11.17 -7.68 -14.37
C SER A 268 -10.27 -8.74 -13.74
N ASN A 269 -10.65 -10.01 -13.95
CA ASN A 269 -9.90 -11.20 -13.56
C ASN A 269 -9.63 -11.31 -12.04
N ASN A 270 -10.38 -10.60 -11.21
CA ASN A 270 -10.27 -10.72 -9.77
C ASN A 270 -11.03 -11.95 -9.27
N GLN A 271 -10.56 -12.54 -8.20
CA GLN A 271 -11.21 -13.63 -7.47
C GLN A 271 -11.59 -13.12 -6.08
N VAL A 272 -12.87 -13.08 -5.79
CA VAL A 272 -13.37 -12.45 -4.56
C VAL A 272 -14.35 -13.35 -3.86
N ASN A 273 -14.12 -13.55 -2.56
CA ASN A 273 -15.02 -14.24 -1.63
C ASN A 273 -15.16 -13.37 -0.38
N PHE A 274 -16.22 -12.59 -0.29
CA PHE A 274 -16.36 -11.59 0.77
C PHE A 274 -17.76 -11.63 1.38
N THR A 275 -17.81 -11.72 2.71
CA THR A 275 -19.06 -11.77 3.48
C THR A 275 -19.26 -10.45 4.23
N ALA A 276 -20.38 -9.79 3.97
CA ALA A 276 -20.77 -8.57 4.66
C ALA A 276 -21.20 -8.83 6.11
N ALA A 277 -21.26 -7.76 6.92
CA ALA A 277 -21.68 -7.81 8.33
C ALA A 277 -23.05 -8.49 8.53
N GLY A 278 -23.95 -8.37 7.57
CA GLY A 278 -25.26 -9.02 7.58
C GLY A 278 -25.24 -10.52 7.29
N GLY A 279 -24.09 -11.15 7.09
CA GLY A 279 -23.95 -12.58 6.85
C GLY A 279 -24.23 -13.04 5.40
N TYR A 280 -24.42 -12.10 4.48
CA TYR A 280 -24.60 -12.41 3.06
C TYR A 280 -23.32 -12.15 2.27
N GLN A 281 -23.16 -12.88 1.17
CA GLN A 281 -22.04 -12.68 0.27
C GLN A 281 -22.16 -11.36 -0.48
N ASN A 282 -21.14 -10.51 -0.39
CA ASN A 282 -21.07 -9.21 -1.04
C ASN A 282 -19.68 -9.01 -1.65
N SER A 283 -19.39 -9.78 -2.70
CA SER A 283 -18.07 -9.78 -3.34
C SER A 283 -17.82 -8.55 -4.20
N SER A 284 -18.88 -7.87 -4.68
CA SER A 284 -18.73 -6.71 -5.57
C SER A 284 -19.92 -5.76 -5.50
N TRP A 285 -19.66 -4.47 -5.72
CA TRP A 285 -20.69 -3.45 -5.86
C TRP A 285 -20.28 -2.38 -6.87
N ASN A 286 -21.18 -2.15 -7.84
CA ASN A 286 -21.06 -1.05 -8.80
C ASN A 286 -22.07 0.02 -8.43
N GLY A 287 -21.61 1.17 -7.97
CA GLY A 287 -22.43 2.31 -7.58
C GLY A 287 -23.12 3.05 -8.74
N GLY A 288 -22.76 2.73 -9.99
CA GLY A 288 -23.40 3.22 -11.21
C GLY A 288 -22.97 4.61 -11.67
N ASN A 289 -22.19 5.36 -10.88
CA ASN A 289 -21.78 6.74 -11.17
C ASN A 289 -20.31 6.89 -11.63
N CYS A 290 -19.66 5.76 -11.95
CA CYS A 290 -18.31 5.72 -12.55
C CYS A 290 -18.32 5.38 -14.05
N GLY A 291 -19.48 5.39 -14.69
CA GLY A 291 -19.66 5.01 -16.09
C GLY A 291 -19.52 3.51 -16.32
N THR A 292 -19.19 3.11 -17.54
CA THR A 292 -18.97 1.71 -17.88
C THR A 292 -17.69 1.19 -17.26
N ILE A 293 -17.79 0.05 -16.54
CA ILE A 293 -16.63 -0.64 -15.98
C ILE A 293 -16.21 -1.75 -16.93
N ASN A 294 -15.03 -1.62 -17.52
CA ASN A 294 -14.47 -2.61 -18.42
C ASN A 294 -14.09 -3.89 -17.67
N GLY A 295 -14.46 -5.04 -18.20
CA GLY A 295 -14.07 -6.35 -17.65
C GLY A 295 -14.84 -6.78 -16.39
N TRP A 296 -15.89 -6.08 -15.97
CA TRP A 296 -16.67 -6.42 -14.76
C TRP A 296 -17.13 -7.88 -14.74
N ASN A 297 -17.58 -8.42 -15.86
CA ASN A 297 -18.07 -9.79 -15.97
C ASN A 297 -16.95 -10.84 -16.08
N ASN A 298 -15.69 -10.43 -16.17
CA ASN A 298 -14.54 -11.34 -16.23
C ASN A 298 -14.01 -11.70 -14.82
N ASN A 299 -14.65 -11.19 -13.77
CA ASN A 299 -14.27 -11.49 -12.40
C ASN A 299 -15.01 -12.74 -11.88
N ARG A 300 -14.41 -13.41 -10.91
CA ARG A 300 -15.00 -14.55 -10.21
C ARG A 300 -15.53 -14.07 -8.86
N TRP A 301 -16.77 -13.61 -8.86
CA TRP A 301 -17.46 -13.15 -7.67
C TRP A 301 -18.00 -14.33 -6.85
N GLY A 302 -17.75 -14.34 -5.54
CA GLY A 302 -18.24 -15.37 -4.64
C GLY A 302 -17.54 -16.72 -4.78
N THR A 303 -16.32 -16.75 -5.28
CA THR A 303 -15.62 -18.00 -5.53
C THR A 303 -15.04 -18.59 -4.24
N PRO A 304 -15.35 -19.89 -3.92
CA PRO A 304 -14.76 -20.56 -2.77
C PRO A 304 -13.26 -20.86 -2.90
N ASP A 305 -12.71 -20.70 -4.09
CA ASP A 305 -11.27 -20.92 -4.34
C ASP A 305 -10.40 -19.93 -3.55
N VAL A 306 -10.96 -18.75 -3.21
CA VAL A 306 -10.30 -17.79 -2.34
C VAL A 306 -10.80 -17.96 -0.90
N ASN A 307 -9.90 -18.33 -0.03
CA ASN A 307 -10.16 -18.63 1.38
C ASN A 307 -8.93 -18.21 2.23
N PRO A 308 -8.97 -18.30 3.57
CA PRO A 308 -7.84 -17.83 4.41
C PRO A 308 -6.49 -18.48 4.12
N THR A 309 -6.46 -19.66 3.49
CA THR A 309 -5.22 -20.41 3.26
C THR A 309 -4.45 -19.99 1.99
N VAL A 310 -4.98 -19.04 1.20
CA VAL A 310 -4.24 -18.46 0.05
C VAL A 310 -3.01 -17.65 0.50
N LEU A 311 -2.96 -17.25 1.78
CA LEU A 311 -1.76 -16.71 2.42
C LEU A 311 -1.23 -17.70 3.48
N PRO A 312 0.10 -17.79 3.68
CA PRO A 312 0.67 -18.65 4.72
C PRO A 312 0.25 -18.17 6.11
N SER A 313 0.23 -19.06 7.10
CA SER A 313 -0.12 -18.72 8.48
C SER A 313 0.81 -17.66 9.08
N THR A 314 2.08 -17.68 8.75
CA THR A 314 3.07 -16.67 9.14
C THR A 314 3.48 -15.86 7.93
N MET A 315 3.17 -14.56 7.95
CA MET A 315 3.54 -13.63 6.87
C MET A 315 4.75 -12.78 7.25
N ILE A 316 4.78 -12.32 8.48
CA ILE A 316 5.84 -11.46 9.01
C ILE A 316 6.88 -12.35 9.68
N THR A 317 8.10 -12.29 9.20
CA THR A 317 9.25 -13.07 9.68
C THR A 317 10.37 -12.19 10.24
N ALA A 318 10.33 -10.89 9.94
CA ALA A 318 11.19 -9.87 10.55
C ALA A 318 10.74 -9.57 11.98
N GLN A 319 11.67 -9.40 12.90
CA GLN A 319 11.41 -9.03 14.31
C GLN A 319 12.40 -7.97 14.81
#